data_59e03e0b3d7fdeda17a471fcc4769aba
#
_entry.id   59e03e0b3d7fdeda17a471fcc4769aba
#
_cell.length_a   1.000
_cell.length_b   1.000
_cell.length_c   1.000
_cell.angle_alpha   90.00
_cell.angle_beta   90.00
_cell.angle_gamma   90.00
#
_symmetry.space_group_name_H-M   'P 1'
#
loop_
_entity.id
_entity.type
_entity.pdbx_description
1 polymer ?
#
loop_
_entity_poly.entity_id
_entity_poly.type
_entity_poly.pdbx_seq_one_letter_code
_entity_poly.pdbx_strand_id
1 'polypeptide(L)'
;FSFGLFFLLYLLPLYSPKYRQDEERFEKVLPAVTFVTILFFVLINVYSYLIALYGNVIPVNFIFVLIGLLFVFLGNLLPKVPRNFFIGIRTPWTLTDEENWHKTHRLGAYLFVLGGLLMLVKAFVPYSAQKFHLLSMILTLVLFLYPLVHSFILFKQKRAERKSLTLF
;
A
#
# COMPACT_ATOMS: atom_id res chain seq x y z
N PHE A 1 9.93 -16.07 -8.61
CA PHE A 1 9.26 -15.30 -7.56
C PHE A 1 7.91 -14.76 -8.05
N SER A 2 7.85 -14.08 -9.21
CA SER A 2 6.63 -13.48 -9.77
C SER A 2 5.51 -14.50 -10.05
N PHE A 3 5.84 -15.69 -10.52
CA PHE A 3 4.87 -16.79 -10.72
C PHE A 3 4.29 -17.31 -9.39
N GLY A 4 5.12 -17.43 -8.35
CA GLY A 4 4.64 -17.84 -7.02
C GLY A 4 3.71 -16.82 -6.40
N LEU A 5 4.00 -15.52 -6.57
CA LEU A 5 3.15 -14.42 -6.13
C LEU A 5 1.82 -14.40 -6.90
N PHE A 6 1.85 -14.63 -8.22
CA PHE A 6 0.63 -14.76 -9.03
C PHE A 6 -0.26 -15.89 -8.53
N PHE A 7 0.31 -17.09 -8.33
CA PHE A 7 -0.43 -18.24 -7.80
C PHE A 7 -1.01 -17.95 -6.41
N LEU A 8 -0.23 -17.34 -5.53
CA LEU A 8 -0.68 -16.98 -4.19
C LEU A 8 -1.85 -16.00 -4.24
N LEU A 9 -1.78 -14.94 -5.03
CA LEU A 9 -2.86 -13.96 -5.18
C LEU A 9 -4.09 -14.56 -5.88
N TYR A 10 -3.89 -15.46 -6.84
CA TYR A 10 -4.97 -16.15 -7.55
C TYR A 10 -5.72 -17.14 -6.65
N LEU A 11 -5.01 -17.86 -5.77
CA LEU A 11 -5.61 -18.82 -4.84
C LEU A 11 -6.18 -18.17 -3.58
N LEU A 12 -5.88 -16.90 -3.33
CA LEU A 12 -6.30 -16.14 -2.16
C LEU A 12 -7.81 -16.14 -1.92
N PRO A 13 -8.69 -16.02 -2.96
CA PRO A 13 -10.12 -16.12 -2.83
C PRO A 13 -10.61 -17.44 -2.26
N LEU A 14 -9.93 -18.55 -2.59
CA LEU A 14 -10.33 -19.90 -2.16
C LEU A 14 -10.18 -20.10 -0.65
N TYR A 15 -9.27 -19.38 0.01
CA TYR A 15 -8.95 -19.51 1.42
C TYR A 15 -9.65 -18.47 2.32
N SER A 16 -10.39 -17.50 1.74
CA SER A 16 -11.04 -16.45 2.55
C SER A 16 -12.53 -16.70 2.73
N PRO A 17 -13.01 -17.01 3.96
CA PRO A 17 -14.44 -17.11 4.23
C PRO A 17 -15.20 -15.80 3.96
N LYS A 18 -14.53 -14.66 4.13
CA LYS A 18 -15.09 -13.33 3.85
C LYS A 18 -15.13 -12.96 2.36
N TYR A 19 -14.33 -13.61 1.52
CA TYR A 19 -14.41 -13.45 0.07
C TYR A 19 -15.81 -13.78 -0.44
N ARG A 20 -16.40 -14.87 0.05
CA ARG A 20 -17.74 -15.31 -0.34
C ARG A 20 -18.88 -14.36 0.09
N GLN A 21 -18.64 -13.51 1.11
CA GLN A 21 -19.64 -12.56 1.60
C GLN A 21 -19.62 -11.22 0.81
N ASP A 22 -18.46 -10.83 0.26
CA ASP A 22 -18.26 -9.57 -0.46
C ASP A 22 -17.67 -9.81 -1.87
N GLU A 23 -18.03 -10.93 -2.51
CA GLU A 23 -17.46 -11.42 -3.78
C GLU A 23 -17.45 -10.34 -4.86
N GLU A 24 -18.57 -9.66 -5.09
CA GLU A 24 -18.66 -8.60 -6.11
C GLU A 24 -17.67 -7.44 -5.90
N ARG A 25 -17.36 -7.09 -4.66
CA ARG A 25 -16.40 -6.02 -4.35
C ARG A 25 -14.96 -6.50 -4.55
N PHE A 26 -14.69 -7.75 -4.21
CA PHE A 26 -13.38 -8.36 -4.43
C PHE A 26 -13.08 -8.56 -5.91
N GLU A 27 -14.04 -9.03 -6.67
CA GLU A 27 -13.90 -9.22 -8.13
C GLU A 27 -13.53 -7.94 -8.86
N LYS A 28 -13.97 -6.77 -8.36
CA LYS A 28 -13.63 -5.47 -8.95
C LYS A 28 -12.22 -4.96 -8.58
N VAL A 29 -11.70 -5.34 -7.43
CA VAL A 29 -10.44 -4.77 -6.89
C VAL A 29 -9.28 -5.74 -7.00
N LEU A 30 -9.50 -7.03 -6.75
CA LEU A 30 -8.45 -8.04 -6.72
C LEU A 30 -7.66 -8.14 -8.04
N PRO A 31 -8.30 -8.17 -9.23
CA PRO A 31 -7.56 -8.21 -10.49
C PRO A 31 -6.66 -7.00 -10.68
N ALA A 32 -7.13 -5.80 -10.31
CA ALA A 32 -6.35 -4.57 -10.44
C ALA A 32 -5.14 -4.57 -9.48
N VAL A 33 -5.32 -4.96 -8.22
CA VAL A 33 -4.23 -5.10 -7.24
C VAL A 33 -3.22 -6.14 -7.72
N THR A 34 -3.69 -7.30 -8.17
CA THR A 34 -2.86 -8.38 -8.67
C THR A 34 -2.06 -7.93 -9.90
N PHE A 35 -2.73 -7.31 -10.89
CA PHE A 35 -2.09 -6.82 -12.10
C PHE A 35 -0.99 -5.79 -11.78
N VAL A 36 -1.29 -4.77 -10.99
CA VAL A 36 -0.33 -3.72 -10.62
C VAL A 36 0.87 -4.31 -9.87
N THR A 37 0.62 -5.24 -8.96
CA THR A 37 1.68 -5.88 -8.16
C THR A 37 2.58 -6.75 -9.04
N ILE A 38 2.01 -7.57 -9.92
CA ILE A 38 2.79 -8.41 -10.85
C ILE A 38 3.58 -7.54 -11.82
N LEU A 39 2.94 -6.54 -12.42
CA LEU A 39 3.60 -5.60 -13.33
C LEU A 39 4.80 -4.95 -12.66
N PHE A 40 4.65 -4.50 -11.42
CA PHE A 40 5.76 -3.92 -10.65
C PHE A 40 6.93 -4.90 -10.48
N PHE A 41 6.67 -6.14 -10.10
CA PHE A 41 7.73 -7.14 -9.95
C PHE A 41 8.38 -7.52 -11.28
N VAL A 42 7.62 -7.56 -12.37
CA VAL A 42 8.18 -7.77 -13.71
C VAL A 42 9.09 -6.62 -14.08
N LEU A 43 8.64 -5.38 -13.90
CA LEU A 43 9.44 -4.19 -14.23
C LEU A 43 10.72 -4.09 -13.37
N ILE A 44 10.65 -4.43 -12.09
CA ILE A 44 11.85 -4.50 -11.22
C ILE A 44 12.83 -5.57 -11.72
N ASN A 45 12.36 -6.75 -12.12
CA ASN A 45 13.22 -7.80 -12.65
C ASN A 45 13.88 -7.35 -13.96
N VAL A 46 13.11 -6.77 -14.89
CA VAL A 46 13.64 -6.21 -16.15
C VAL A 46 14.67 -5.11 -15.84
N TYR A 47 14.35 -4.19 -14.95
CA TYR A 47 15.27 -3.13 -14.54
C TYR A 47 16.57 -3.68 -13.96
N SER A 48 16.50 -4.67 -13.06
CA SER A 48 17.68 -5.31 -12.47
C SER A 48 18.53 -6.02 -13.52
N TYR A 49 17.89 -6.70 -14.48
CA TYR A 49 18.57 -7.36 -15.59
C TYR A 49 19.27 -6.36 -16.52
N LEU A 50 18.61 -5.25 -16.84
CA LEU A 50 19.20 -4.19 -17.67
C LEU A 50 20.42 -3.54 -16.97
N ILE A 51 20.36 -3.30 -15.65
CA ILE A 51 21.54 -2.83 -14.90
C ILE A 51 22.68 -3.84 -14.95
N ALA A 52 22.39 -5.14 -14.83
CA ALA A 52 23.42 -6.18 -14.90
C ALA A 52 24.10 -6.24 -16.27
N LEU A 53 23.36 -5.98 -17.37
CA LEU A 53 23.92 -6.00 -18.73
C LEU A 53 24.64 -4.71 -19.10
N TYR A 54 24.07 -3.56 -18.77
CA TYR A 54 24.53 -2.25 -19.28
C TYR A 54 25.17 -1.37 -18.21
N GLY A 55 25.19 -1.84 -16.95
CA GLY A 55 25.83 -1.12 -15.84
C GLY A 55 25.20 0.27 -15.60
N ASN A 56 26.06 1.25 -15.42
CA ASN A 56 25.67 2.62 -15.04
C ASN A 56 24.95 3.45 -16.14
N VAL A 57 24.66 2.87 -17.30
CA VAL A 57 23.93 3.57 -18.37
C VAL A 57 22.48 3.84 -17.92
N ILE A 58 21.93 2.98 -17.05
CA ILE A 58 20.59 3.16 -16.53
C ILE A 58 20.64 3.89 -15.18
N PRO A 59 19.97 5.04 -15.04
CA PRO A 59 19.98 5.81 -13.80
C PRO A 59 19.42 4.98 -12.63
N VAL A 60 20.20 4.85 -11.55
CA VAL A 60 19.77 4.13 -10.32
C VAL A 60 18.47 4.75 -9.75
N ASN A 61 18.26 6.04 -9.95
CA ASN A 61 17.06 6.74 -9.50
C ASN A 61 15.76 6.24 -10.15
N PHE A 62 15.84 5.50 -11.28
CA PHE A 62 14.66 4.97 -11.95
C PHE A 62 13.84 4.00 -11.05
N ILE A 63 14.49 3.37 -10.07
CA ILE A 63 13.79 2.55 -9.06
C ILE A 63 12.72 3.35 -8.32
N PHE A 64 12.95 4.65 -8.06
CA PHE A 64 11.97 5.51 -7.38
C PHE A 64 10.75 5.79 -8.24
N VAL A 65 10.88 5.77 -9.58
CA VAL A 65 9.74 5.87 -10.50
C VAL A 65 8.86 4.64 -10.34
N LEU A 66 9.43 3.44 -10.36
CA LEU A 66 8.68 2.19 -10.23
C LEU A 66 7.95 2.11 -8.89
N ILE A 67 8.66 2.42 -7.79
CA ILE A 67 8.07 2.43 -6.44
C ILE A 67 6.99 3.52 -6.34
N GLY A 68 7.26 4.73 -6.84
CA GLY A 68 6.31 5.83 -6.81
C GLY A 68 5.00 5.50 -7.53
N LEU A 69 5.09 4.95 -8.74
CA LEU A 69 3.92 4.51 -9.51
C LEU A 69 3.16 3.40 -8.76
N LEU A 70 3.85 2.40 -8.20
CA LEU A 70 3.20 1.35 -7.41
C LEU A 70 2.36 1.96 -6.29
N PHE A 71 2.93 2.88 -5.49
CA PHE A 71 2.20 3.46 -4.36
C PHE A 71 1.07 4.40 -4.79
N VAL A 72 1.21 5.13 -5.90
CA VAL A 72 0.12 5.92 -6.47
C VAL A 72 -1.05 5.00 -6.88
N PHE A 73 -0.77 3.90 -7.58
CA PHE A 73 -1.82 2.96 -7.99
C PHE A 73 -2.46 2.24 -6.81
N LEU A 74 -1.66 1.70 -5.89
CA LEU A 74 -2.16 1.03 -4.69
C LEU A 74 -2.96 1.99 -3.81
N GLY A 75 -2.50 3.24 -3.66
CA GLY A 75 -3.25 4.27 -2.94
C GLY A 75 -4.64 4.51 -3.52
N ASN A 76 -4.77 4.57 -4.84
CA ASN A 76 -6.08 4.72 -5.50
C ASN A 76 -6.99 3.49 -5.38
N LEU A 77 -6.41 2.30 -5.20
CA LEU A 77 -7.17 1.06 -4.99
C LEU A 77 -7.58 0.85 -3.53
N LEU A 78 -6.79 1.34 -2.59
CA LEU A 78 -6.90 1.08 -1.16
C LEU A 78 -8.32 1.34 -0.58
N PRO A 79 -9.03 2.44 -0.90
CA PRO A 79 -10.38 2.70 -0.37
C PRO A 79 -11.44 1.73 -0.90
N LYS A 80 -11.16 1.07 -2.01
CA LYS A 80 -12.09 0.14 -2.68
C LYS A 80 -11.98 -1.28 -2.13
N VAL A 81 -10.90 -1.56 -1.37
CA VAL A 81 -10.64 -2.89 -0.80
C VAL A 81 -11.63 -3.14 0.34
N PRO A 82 -12.50 -4.16 0.26
CA PRO A 82 -13.38 -4.56 1.35
C PRO A 82 -12.56 -5.13 2.51
N ARG A 83 -13.14 -5.13 3.72
CA ARG A 83 -12.46 -5.64 4.92
C ARG A 83 -12.14 -7.12 4.77
N ASN A 84 -10.84 -7.46 4.84
CA ASN A 84 -10.34 -8.81 4.65
C ASN A 84 -9.01 -9.05 5.39
N PHE A 85 -8.55 -10.33 5.41
CA PHE A 85 -7.31 -10.72 6.08
C PHE A 85 -6.06 -10.70 5.18
N PHE A 86 -6.16 -10.34 3.89
CA PHE A 86 -5.09 -10.55 2.92
C PHE A 86 -4.50 -9.25 2.38
N ILE A 87 -5.34 -8.27 2.04
CA ILE A 87 -4.96 -7.04 1.33
C ILE A 87 -5.37 -5.82 2.15
N GLY A 88 -4.48 -4.82 2.24
CA GLY A 88 -4.76 -3.54 2.90
C GLY A 88 -3.99 -3.31 4.20
N ILE A 89 -4.38 -2.27 4.93
CA ILE A 89 -3.80 -1.86 6.22
C ILE A 89 -4.48 -2.69 7.32
N ARG A 90 -3.82 -3.80 7.69
CA ARG A 90 -4.36 -4.80 8.61
C ARG A 90 -3.78 -4.64 10.01
N THR A 91 -4.50 -3.93 10.83
CA THR A 91 -4.26 -3.88 12.28
C THR A 91 -5.35 -4.66 13.00
N PRO A 92 -5.16 -5.11 14.25
CA PRO A 92 -6.24 -5.73 15.02
C PRO A 92 -7.51 -4.88 15.06
N TRP A 93 -7.36 -3.58 15.08
CA TRP A 93 -8.46 -2.62 15.15
C TRP A 93 -9.22 -2.50 13.83
N THR A 94 -8.51 -2.44 12.68
CA THR A 94 -9.17 -2.38 11.37
C THR A 94 -9.86 -3.69 11.01
N LEU A 95 -9.31 -4.83 11.44
CA LEU A 95 -9.91 -6.14 11.18
C LEU A 95 -11.19 -6.38 11.99
N THR A 96 -11.32 -5.77 13.18
CA THR A 96 -12.48 -5.97 14.06
C THR A 96 -13.59 -4.94 13.84
N ASP A 97 -13.28 -3.78 13.22
CA ASP A 97 -14.23 -2.68 13.07
C ASP A 97 -14.22 -2.17 11.61
N GLU A 98 -15.37 -2.27 10.95
CA GLU A 98 -15.53 -1.88 9.55
C GLU A 98 -15.41 -0.36 9.34
N GLU A 99 -15.90 0.44 10.26
CA GLU A 99 -15.75 1.89 10.22
C GLU A 99 -14.29 2.32 10.33
N ASN A 100 -13.53 1.68 11.25
CA ASN A 100 -12.11 1.90 11.39
C ASN A 100 -11.36 1.47 10.11
N TRP A 101 -11.76 0.34 9.50
CA TRP A 101 -11.23 -0.10 8.21
C TRP A 101 -11.37 0.98 7.14
N HIS A 102 -12.59 1.46 6.91
CA HIS A 102 -12.86 2.45 5.85
C HIS A 102 -12.15 3.77 6.11
N LYS A 103 -12.18 4.31 7.34
CA LYS A 103 -11.49 5.56 7.69
C LYS A 103 -9.99 5.45 7.52
N THR A 104 -9.39 4.35 7.98
CA THR A 104 -7.95 4.10 7.86
C THR A 104 -7.51 3.93 6.42
N HIS A 105 -8.25 3.16 5.61
CA HIS A 105 -7.94 2.95 4.20
C HIS A 105 -8.10 4.23 3.37
N ARG A 106 -9.12 5.04 3.67
CA ARG A 106 -9.31 6.34 3.01
C ARG A 106 -8.16 7.30 3.31
N LEU A 107 -7.74 7.41 4.56
CA LEU A 107 -6.56 8.21 4.92
C LEU A 107 -5.29 7.63 4.30
N GLY A 108 -5.09 6.32 4.41
CA GLY A 108 -3.96 5.61 3.82
C GLY A 108 -3.85 5.83 2.31
N ALA A 109 -4.97 5.91 1.61
CA ALA A 109 -5.01 6.20 0.18
C ALA A 109 -4.34 7.55 -0.16
N TYR A 110 -4.73 8.61 0.54
CA TYR A 110 -4.13 9.93 0.33
C TYR A 110 -2.63 9.94 0.65
N LEU A 111 -2.24 9.28 1.75
CA LEU A 111 -0.85 9.24 2.18
C LEU A 111 0.03 8.39 1.26
N PHE A 112 -0.52 7.29 0.73
CA PHE A 112 0.17 6.44 -0.25
C PHE A 112 0.36 7.17 -1.58
N VAL A 113 -0.66 7.87 -2.07
CA VAL A 113 -0.53 8.70 -3.28
C VAL A 113 0.49 9.80 -3.05
N LEU A 114 0.42 10.52 -1.93
CA LEU A 114 1.38 11.60 -1.60
C LEU A 114 2.80 11.07 -1.49
N GLY A 115 3.01 9.96 -0.78
CA GLY A 115 4.31 9.29 -0.67
C GLY A 115 4.83 8.79 -2.01
N GLY A 116 3.94 8.24 -2.85
CA GLY A 116 4.27 7.83 -4.22
C GLY A 116 4.69 8.99 -5.11
N LEU A 117 3.98 10.13 -5.05
CA LEU A 117 4.36 11.36 -5.75
C LEU A 117 5.72 11.89 -5.28
N LEU A 118 5.97 11.85 -3.97
CA LEU A 118 7.28 12.23 -3.43
C LEU A 118 8.42 11.34 -3.96
N MET A 119 8.16 10.03 -4.11
CA MET A 119 9.11 9.11 -4.75
C MET A 119 9.33 9.44 -6.23
N LEU A 120 8.28 9.82 -6.97
CA LEU A 120 8.42 10.26 -8.37
C LEU A 120 9.29 11.51 -8.46
N VAL A 121 9.07 12.51 -7.61
CA VAL A 121 9.92 13.72 -7.55
C VAL A 121 11.37 13.36 -7.26
N LYS A 122 11.59 12.44 -6.29
CA LYS A 122 12.93 11.98 -5.91
C LYS A 122 13.70 11.35 -7.08
N ALA A 123 13.02 10.72 -8.03
CA ALA A 123 13.65 10.13 -9.20
C ALA A 123 14.38 11.15 -10.09
N PHE A 124 13.93 12.40 -10.11
CA PHE A 124 14.50 13.46 -10.91
C PHE A 124 15.56 14.32 -10.18
N VAL A 125 15.74 14.08 -8.88
CA VAL A 125 16.73 14.81 -8.08
C VAL A 125 18.09 14.11 -8.20
N PRO A 126 19.19 14.87 -8.48
CA PRO A 126 20.53 14.30 -8.57
C PRO A 126 20.92 13.54 -7.28
N TYR A 127 21.60 12.41 -7.44
CA TYR A 127 22.03 11.58 -6.31
C TYR A 127 22.95 12.33 -5.32
N SER A 128 23.65 13.37 -5.79
CA SER A 128 24.48 14.24 -4.95
C SER A 128 23.70 15.01 -3.87
N ALA A 129 22.37 15.17 -4.04
CA ALA A 129 21.49 15.83 -3.05
C ALA A 129 21.14 14.89 -1.88
N GLN A 130 22.16 14.37 -1.18
CA GLN A 130 22.00 13.36 -0.13
C GLN A 130 21.02 13.75 0.98
N LYS A 131 21.05 15.02 1.44
CA LYS A 131 20.12 15.53 2.46
C LYS A 131 18.66 15.44 2.00
N PHE A 132 18.38 15.80 0.74
CA PHE A 132 17.04 15.68 0.17
C PHE A 132 16.59 14.22 0.12
N HIS A 133 17.48 13.31 -0.32
CA HIS A 133 17.17 11.87 -0.37
C HIS A 133 16.88 11.27 1.01
N LEU A 134 17.65 11.68 2.03
CA LEU A 134 17.42 11.24 3.40
C LEU A 134 16.07 11.77 3.95
N LEU A 135 15.84 13.08 3.85
CA LEU A 135 14.62 13.71 4.36
C LEU A 135 13.36 13.18 3.65
N SER A 136 13.41 13.04 2.33
CA SER A 136 12.30 12.47 1.55
C SER A 136 12.02 11.01 1.92
N MET A 137 13.04 10.21 2.22
CA MET A 137 12.89 8.84 2.67
C MET A 137 12.21 8.78 4.05
N ILE A 138 12.66 9.60 5.01
CA ILE A 138 12.04 9.68 6.34
C ILE A 138 10.58 10.13 6.22
N LEU A 139 10.30 11.18 5.43
CA LEU A 139 8.94 11.66 5.21
C LEU A 139 8.04 10.58 4.59
N THR A 140 8.52 9.87 3.57
CA THR A 140 7.75 8.79 2.95
C THR A 140 7.46 7.67 3.95
N LEU A 141 8.44 7.30 4.77
CA LEU A 141 8.24 6.28 5.82
C LEU A 141 7.17 6.72 6.82
N VAL A 142 7.21 7.98 7.26
CA VAL A 142 6.19 8.55 8.16
C VAL A 142 4.81 8.50 7.51
N LEU A 143 4.68 8.91 6.24
CA LEU A 143 3.42 8.89 5.52
C LEU A 143 2.83 7.46 5.43
N PHE A 144 3.67 6.45 5.18
CA PHE A 144 3.23 5.07 5.04
C PHE A 144 2.88 4.40 6.39
N LEU A 145 3.52 4.81 7.47
CA LEU A 145 3.28 4.26 8.80
C LEU A 145 2.14 4.97 9.55
N TYR A 146 1.87 6.24 9.22
CA TYR A 146 0.86 7.02 9.92
C TYR A 146 -0.54 6.38 9.93
N PRO A 147 -1.05 5.72 8.88
CA PRO A 147 -2.34 5.03 8.93
C PRO A 147 -2.44 3.97 10.02
N LEU A 148 -1.33 3.31 10.38
CA LEU A 148 -1.30 2.35 11.49
C LEU A 148 -1.59 3.05 12.82
N VAL A 149 -0.93 4.19 13.06
CA VAL A 149 -1.15 5.01 14.25
C VAL A 149 -2.59 5.54 14.27
N HIS A 150 -3.07 6.05 13.13
CA HIS A 150 -4.43 6.55 13.00
C HIS A 150 -5.48 5.48 13.34
N SER A 151 -5.29 4.24 12.88
CA SER A 151 -6.20 3.14 13.19
C SER A 151 -6.31 2.88 14.71
N PHE A 152 -5.19 3.02 15.43
CA PHE A 152 -5.16 2.90 16.89
C PHE A 152 -5.87 4.05 17.59
N ILE A 153 -5.68 5.29 17.11
CA ILE A 153 -6.37 6.46 17.65
C ILE A 153 -7.89 6.30 17.53
N LEU A 154 -8.39 5.90 16.35
CA LEU A 154 -9.81 5.63 16.13
C LEU A 154 -10.36 4.57 17.07
N PHE A 155 -9.61 3.50 17.28
CA PHE A 155 -9.98 2.46 18.24
C PHE A 155 -10.11 3.00 19.66
N LYS A 156 -9.14 3.79 20.12
CA LYS A 156 -9.19 4.40 21.48
C LYS A 156 -10.38 5.33 21.64
N GLN A 157 -10.67 6.19 20.65
CA GLN A 157 -11.81 7.09 20.66
C GLN A 157 -13.12 6.32 20.81
N LYS A 158 -13.35 5.33 19.97
CA LYS A 158 -14.57 4.50 19.99
C LYS A 158 -14.74 3.74 21.32
N ARG A 159 -13.63 3.29 21.91
CA ARG A 159 -13.65 2.64 23.24
C ARG A 159 -14.02 3.61 24.36
N ALA A 160 -13.58 4.87 24.28
CA ALA A 160 -13.94 5.91 25.25
C ALA A 160 -15.43 6.27 25.15
N GLU A 161 -15.96 6.44 23.93
CA GLU A 161 -17.38 6.71 23.68
C GLU A 161 -18.28 5.60 24.23
N ARG A 162 -17.92 4.34 23.99
CA ARG A 162 -18.69 3.21 24.55
C ARG A 162 -18.72 3.20 26.08
N LYS A 163 -17.61 3.54 26.72
CA LYS A 163 -17.56 3.60 28.20
C LYS A 163 -18.45 4.73 28.75
N SER A 164 -18.52 5.87 28.09
CA SER A 164 -19.38 6.97 28.53
C SER A 164 -20.87 6.60 28.41
N LEU A 165 -21.26 5.87 27.37
CA LEU A 165 -22.65 5.41 27.19
C LEU A 165 -23.11 4.32 28.17
N THR A 166 -22.17 3.57 28.76
CA THR A 166 -22.49 2.52 29.75
C THR A 166 -22.55 3.04 31.21
N LEU A 167 -22.25 4.31 31.42
CA LEU A 167 -22.31 4.97 32.74
C LEU A 167 -23.62 5.73 32.98
N PHE A 168 -24.52 5.76 31.96
CA PHE A 168 -25.90 6.28 32.01
C PHE A 168 -26.91 5.17 31.82
#